data_2014c57b2bb4d0789b9541c738ae569d
#
_entry.id   2014c57b2bb4d0789b9541c738ae569d
#
_cell.length_a   1.000
_cell.length_b   1.000
_cell.length_c   1.000
_cell.angle_alpha   90.00
_cell.angle_beta   90.00
_cell.angle_gamma   90.00
#
_symmetry.space_group_name_H-M   'P 1'
#
loop_
_entity.id
_entity.type
_entity.pdbx_description
1 polymer ?
#
loop_
_entity_poly.entity_id
_entity_poly.type
_entity_poly.pdbx_seq_one_letter_code
_entity_poly.pdbx_strand_id
1 'polypeptide(L)'
;MLMKFRVSNFTSFGYKEDNEGNVIPTEYHLYAGLTEKHKERVFNYGKRRILNFSAIYGANASGKTNLTRAIDVGKNIVVKTIKNLGLRNYYCRNSEFNSGKPTMFEYEFTIGDKCYAYGFTVNLKPVSYTHLRAHET
;
A
#
# COMPACT_ATOMS: atom_id res chain seq x y z
N MET A 1 -4.31 11.51 -7.96
CA MET A 1 -3.14 10.71 -8.41
C MET A 1 -2.48 10.06 -7.21
N LEU A 2 -2.09 8.78 -7.30
CA LEU A 2 -1.39 8.08 -6.21
C LEU A 2 0.01 8.68 -6.03
N MET A 3 0.39 8.97 -4.79
CA MET A 3 1.71 9.47 -4.42
C MET A 3 2.54 8.44 -3.68
N LYS A 4 1.90 7.71 -2.77
CA LYS A 4 2.56 6.72 -1.93
C LYS A 4 1.59 5.59 -1.61
N PHE A 5 2.12 4.39 -1.51
CA PHE A 5 1.41 3.20 -1.05
C PHE A 5 2.25 2.48 -0.01
N ARG A 6 1.62 2.07 1.07
CA ARG A 6 2.23 1.25 2.11
C ARG A 6 1.43 -0.01 2.33
N VAL A 7 2.12 -1.11 2.56
CA VAL A 7 1.52 -2.41 2.80
C VAL A 7 2.33 -3.20 3.82
N SER A 8 1.64 -3.93 4.68
CA SER A 8 2.24 -4.86 5.63
C SER A 8 1.41 -6.14 5.68
N ASN A 9 2.10 -7.27 5.86
CA ASN A 9 1.51 -8.59 5.99
C ASN A 9 0.58 -8.99 4.82
N PHE A 10 1.07 -8.83 3.60
CA PHE A 10 0.33 -9.19 2.39
C PHE A 10 1.25 -9.92 1.40
N THR A 11 0.94 -11.15 1.05
CA THR A 11 1.68 -12.01 0.10
C THR A 11 3.18 -12.08 0.39
N SER A 12 4.03 -11.37 -0.37
CA SER A 12 5.48 -11.28 -0.18
C SER A 12 5.92 -10.13 0.75
N PHE A 13 4.99 -9.26 1.15
CA PHE A 13 5.28 -8.15 2.07
C PHE A 13 5.10 -8.61 3.52
N GLY A 14 6.23 -8.72 4.25
CA GLY A 14 6.26 -9.22 5.62
C GLY A 14 5.59 -8.30 6.62
N TYR A 15 5.42 -8.82 7.82
CA TYR A 15 5.00 -8.06 8.99
C TYR A 15 6.22 -7.73 9.84
N LYS A 16 6.41 -6.48 10.17
CA LYS A 16 7.48 -5.99 11.05
C LYS A 16 6.94 -4.98 12.02
N GLU A 17 7.46 -4.97 13.24
CA GLU A 17 7.20 -3.97 14.27
C GLU A 17 8.52 -3.34 14.71
N ASP A 18 8.47 -2.08 15.13
CA ASP A 18 9.57 -1.42 15.82
C ASP A 18 9.61 -1.82 17.31
N ASN A 19 10.56 -1.28 18.06
CA ASN A 19 10.71 -1.55 19.50
C ASN A 19 9.52 -1.02 20.36
N GLU A 20 8.70 -0.17 19.79
CA GLU A 20 7.51 0.41 20.44
C GLU A 20 6.22 -0.31 20.04
N GLY A 21 6.31 -1.33 19.17
CA GLY A 21 5.17 -2.10 18.68
C GLY A 21 4.43 -1.46 17.50
N ASN A 22 4.98 -0.40 16.89
CA ASN A 22 4.39 0.18 15.69
C ASN A 22 4.74 -0.65 14.46
N VAL A 23 3.76 -0.84 13.57
CA VAL A 23 3.98 -1.56 12.32
C VAL A 23 4.91 -0.77 11.40
N ILE A 24 5.95 -1.43 10.90
CA ILE A 24 6.86 -0.90 9.88
C ILE A 24 6.42 -1.47 8.52
N PRO A 25 5.65 -0.73 7.70
CA PRO A 25 5.18 -1.21 6.41
C PRO A 25 6.26 -1.16 5.34
N THR A 26 6.09 -1.96 4.29
CA THR A 26 6.81 -1.75 3.04
C THR A 26 6.20 -0.56 2.32
N GLU A 27 7.04 0.36 1.86
CA GLU A 27 6.63 1.60 1.22
C GLU A 27 7.01 1.61 -0.26
N TYR A 28 6.07 2.05 -1.10
CA TYR A 28 6.27 2.37 -2.50
C TYR A 28 5.80 3.79 -2.76
N HIS A 29 6.62 4.62 -3.38
CA HIS A 29 6.27 6.01 -3.64
C HIS A 29 6.62 6.44 -5.07
N LEU A 30 5.89 7.43 -5.56
CA LEU A 30 6.03 8.04 -6.88
C LEU A 30 6.63 9.45 -6.80
N TYR A 31 7.35 9.77 -5.74
CA TYR A 31 8.04 11.05 -5.65
C TYR A 31 9.19 11.13 -6.65
N ALA A 32 9.22 12.20 -7.43
CA ALA A 32 10.33 12.48 -8.33
C ALA A 32 11.57 12.92 -7.55
N GLY A 33 12.71 12.34 -7.91
CA GLY A 33 14.01 12.81 -7.44
C GLY A 33 14.38 14.18 -8.03
N LEU A 34 15.62 14.59 -7.81
CA LEU A 34 16.15 15.88 -8.30
C LEU A 34 16.50 15.89 -9.80
N THR A 35 16.04 14.90 -10.57
CA THR A 35 16.34 14.81 -11.99
C THR A 35 15.74 15.98 -12.76
N GLU A 36 16.52 16.54 -13.70
CA GLU A 36 16.09 17.56 -14.66
C GLU A 36 15.56 16.93 -15.97
N LYS A 37 15.74 15.63 -16.15
CA LYS A 37 15.28 14.90 -17.35
C LYS A 37 13.80 14.58 -17.23
N HIS A 38 13.09 14.57 -18.36
CA HIS A 38 11.67 14.17 -18.45
C HIS A 38 10.73 14.95 -17.53
N LYS A 39 10.90 16.28 -17.49
CA LYS A 39 10.05 17.18 -16.70
C LYS A 39 8.56 17.07 -17.04
N GLU A 40 8.24 16.66 -18.26
CA GLU A 40 6.87 16.40 -18.72
C GLU A 40 6.18 15.23 -18.00
N ARG A 41 6.95 14.39 -17.30
CA ARG A 41 6.45 13.27 -16.50
C ARG A 41 6.31 13.59 -15.02
N VAL A 42 6.66 14.81 -14.62
CA VAL A 42 6.63 15.26 -13.23
C VAL A 42 5.49 16.25 -13.04
N PHE A 43 4.60 15.94 -12.12
CA PHE A 43 3.51 16.82 -11.71
C PHE A 43 3.87 17.47 -10.37
N ASN A 44 3.66 18.79 -10.30
CA ASN A 44 3.93 19.55 -9.08
C ASN A 44 2.62 19.76 -8.30
N TYR A 45 2.59 19.32 -7.05
CA TYR A 45 1.51 19.54 -6.11
C TYR A 45 2.08 20.26 -4.88
N GLY A 46 1.99 21.60 -4.88
CA GLY A 46 2.69 22.42 -3.90
C GLY A 46 4.20 22.20 -3.95
N LYS A 47 4.79 21.77 -2.83
CA LYS A 47 6.23 21.46 -2.75
C LYS A 47 6.58 20.01 -3.18
N ARG A 48 5.60 19.21 -3.55
CA ARG A 48 5.78 17.78 -3.88
C ARG A 48 5.88 17.61 -5.39
N ARG A 49 6.90 16.87 -5.83
CA ARG A 49 7.11 16.49 -7.23
C ARG A 49 6.75 15.02 -7.38
N ILE A 50 5.79 14.70 -8.22
CA ILE A 50 5.20 13.36 -8.32
C ILE A 50 5.31 12.87 -9.77
N LEU A 51 5.75 11.63 -9.94
CA LEU A 51 5.81 10.93 -11.22
C LEU A 51 4.43 10.38 -11.59
N ASN A 52 4.06 10.46 -12.85
CA ASN A 52 2.85 9.78 -13.37
C ASN A 52 3.14 8.36 -13.86
N PHE A 53 4.39 7.95 -13.86
CA PHE A 53 4.85 6.65 -14.35
C PHE A 53 6.02 6.14 -13.52
N SER A 54 6.03 4.85 -13.28
CA SER A 54 7.16 4.13 -12.68
C SER A 54 7.28 2.75 -13.30
N ALA A 55 8.50 2.34 -13.60
CA ALA A 55 8.79 1.00 -14.10
C ALA A 55 9.46 0.16 -13.00
N ILE A 56 8.96 -1.04 -12.78
CA ILE A 56 9.45 -1.95 -11.75
C ILE A 56 10.11 -3.15 -12.43
N TYR A 57 11.39 -3.32 -12.16
CA TYR A 57 12.20 -4.42 -12.67
C TYR A 57 12.60 -5.36 -11.55
N GLY A 58 12.85 -6.61 -11.88
CA GLY A 58 13.33 -7.62 -10.94
C GLY A 58 13.22 -9.01 -11.53
N ALA A 59 13.92 -9.97 -10.92
CA ALA A 59 13.87 -11.37 -11.30
C ALA A 59 12.44 -11.95 -11.17
N ASN A 60 12.21 -13.08 -11.82
CA ASN A 60 10.97 -13.83 -11.62
C ASN A 60 10.82 -14.19 -10.15
N ALA A 61 9.59 -14.19 -9.64
CA ALA A 61 9.24 -14.40 -8.23
C ALA A 61 9.77 -13.35 -7.23
N SER A 62 10.31 -12.21 -7.67
CA SER A 62 10.77 -11.13 -6.78
C SER A 62 9.65 -10.29 -6.14
N GLY A 63 8.39 -10.61 -6.40
CA GLY A 63 7.23 -9.91 -5.81
C GLY A 63 6.67 -8.74 -6.62
N LYS A 64 7.14 -8.49 -7.85
CA LYS A 64 6.64 -7.38 -8.71
C LYS A 64 5.12 -7.39 -8.86
N THR A 65 4.57 -8.54 -9.24
CA THR A 65 3.11 -8.73 -9.39
C THR A 65 2.37 -8.56 -8.06
N ASN A 66 3.01 -8.89 -6.93
CA ASN A 66 2.39 -8.74 -5.61
C ASN A 66 2.20 -7.28 -5.23
N LEU A 67 3.04 -6.36 -5.69
CA LEU A 67 2.85 -4.93 -5.46
C LEU A 67 1.59 -4.42 -6.17
N THR A 68 1.44 -4.70 -7.46
CA THR A 68 0.24 -4.29 -8.21
C THR A 68 -1.01 -4.96 -7.66
N ARG A 69 -0.92 -6.22 -7.27
CA ARG A 69 -2.00 -6.96 -6.61
C ARG A 69 -2.37 -6.34 -5.26
N ALA A 70 -1.39 -5.93 -4.44
CA ALA A 70 -1.65 -5.28 -3.17
C ALA A 70 -2.42 -3.96 -3.34
N ILE A 71 -2.00 -3.13 -4.30
CA ILE A 71 -2.68 -1.87 -4.62
C ILE A 71 -4.13 -2.14 -5.05
N ASP A 72 -4.35 -3.10 -5.95
CA ASP A 72 -5.68 -3.42 -6.48
C ASP A 72 -6.58 -4.07 -5.42
N VAL A 73 -6.07 -5.01 -4.64
CA VAL A 73 -6.83 -5.67 -3.57
C VAL A 73 -7.27 -4.67 -2.51
N GLY A 74 -6.36 -3.81 -2.04
CA GLY A 74 -6.71 -2.79 -1.05
C GLY A 74 -7.76 -1.81 -1.58
N LYS A 75 -7.64 -1.37 -2.84
CA LYS A 75 -8.67 -0.56 -3.52
C LYS A 75 -10.02 -1.31 -3.58
N ASN A 76 -10.01 -2.57 -3.95
CA ASN A 76 -11.24 -3.36 -4.05
C ASN A 76 -11.92 -3.60 -2.69
N ILE A 77 -11.15 -3.70 -1.59
CA ILE A 77 -11.69 -3.78 -0.23
C ILE A 77 -12.50 -2.51 0.11
N VAL A 78 -12.00 -1.34 -0.31
CA VAL A 78 -12.70 -0.07 -0.07
C VAL A 78 -13.96 0.06 -0.91
N VAL A 79 -13.90 -0.33 -2.19
CA VAL A 79 -15.00 -0.14 -3.15
C VAL A 79 -16.06 -1.24 -3.05
N LYS A 80 -15.62 -2.46 -2.75
CA LYS A 80 -16.49 -3.65 -2.67
C LYS A 80 -16.46 -4.19 -1.25
N THR A 81 -17.57 -4.67 -0.77
CA THR A 81 -17.64 -5.29 0.56
C THR A 81 -16.69 -6.51 0.64
N ILE A 82 -15.89 -6.60 1.70
CA ILE A 82 -14.88 -7.66 1.95
C ILE A 82 -15.43 -9.08 1.76
N LYS A 83 -16.71 -9.31 2.05
CA LYS A 83 -17.36 -10.62 1.95
C LYS A 83 -17.23 -11.29 0.57
N ASN A 84 -17.04 -10.52 -0.49
CA ASN A 84 -17.05 -11.02 -1.87
C ASN A 84 -15.66 -11.21 -2.47
N LEU A 85 -14.56 -10.94 -1.73
CA LEU A 85 -13.24 -10.87 -2.32
C LEU A 85 -12.40 -12.15 -2.19
N GLY A 86 -12.88 -13.18 -1.48
CA GLY A 86 -12.15 -14.45 -1.34
C GLY A 86 -10.75 -14.30 -0.75
N LEU A 87 -10.51 -13.25 0.05
CA LEU A 87 -9.19 -12.82 0.53
C LEU A 87 -8.58 -13.72 1.62
N ARG A 88 -9.14 -14.89 1.86
CA ARG A 88 -8.59 -15.86 2.79
C ARG A 88 -7.18 -16.24 2.35
N ASN A 89 -6.20 -16.13 3.26
CA ASN A 89 -4.81 -16.54 3.07
C ASN A 89 -3.90 -15.60 2.24
N TYR A 90 -4.23 -14.33 2.07
CA TYR A 90 -3.33 -13.35 1.45
C TYR A 90 -2.28 -12.75 2.42
N TYR A 91 -2.28 -13.14 3.69
CA TYR A 91 -1.20 -12.75 4.61
C TYR A 91 0.16 -13.28 4.15
N CYS A 92 1.24 -12.67 4.61
CA CYS A 92 2.60 -13.09 4.26
C CYS A 92 2.93 -14.44 4.95
N ARG A 93 3.18 -15.47 4.15
CA ARG A 93 3.42 -16.84 4.62
C ARG A 93 4.85 -17.15 5.02
N ASN A 94 5.73 -16.17 5.00
CA ASN A 94 7.14 -16.36 5.37
C ASN A 94 7.35 -16.71 6.86
N SER A 95 6.33 -16.53 7.69
CA SER A 95 6.34 -16.89 9.10
C SER A 95 4.92 -17.25 9.57
N GLU A 96 4.80 -18.28 10.40
CA GLU A 96 3.53 -18.63 11.06
C GLU A 96 2.98 -17.49 11.92
N PHE A 97 3.88 -16.71 12.51
CA PHE A 97 3.55 -15.51 13.28
C PHE A 97 2.69 -14.52 12.50
N ASN A 98 2.94 -14.36 11.21
CA ASN A 98 2.21 -13.44 10.35
C ASN A 98 0.72 -13.80 10.20
N SER A 99 0.37 -15.06 10.38
CA SER A 99 -1.02 -15.54 10.25
C SER A 99 -1.99 -14.95 11.27
N GLY A 100 -1.49 -14.49 12.41
CA GLY A 100 -2.26 -13.86 13.49
C GLY A 100 -2.27 -12.33 13.42
N LYS A 101 -1.52 -11.74 12.50
CA LYS A 101 -1.34 -10.30 12.39
C LYS A 101 -2.26 -9.70 11.34
N PRO A 102 -2.71 -8.45 11.52
CA PRO A 102 -3.51 -7.76 10.51
C PRO A 102 -2.69 -7.45 9.27
N THR A 103 -3.36 -7.41 8.12
CA THR A 103 -2.82 -6.82 6.90
C THR A 103 -3.14 -5.34 6.90
N MET A 104 -2.16 -4.49 6.60
CA MET A 104 -2.33 -3.05 6.53
C MET A 104 -2.17 -2.57 5.10
N PHE A 105 -3.04 -1.65 4.70
CA PHE A 105 -2.95 -0.90 3.45
C PHE A 105 -3.08 0.59 3.76
N GLU A 106 -2.23 1.41 3.15
CA GLU A 106 -2.29 2.86 3.26
C GLU A 106 -1.97 3.50 1.91
N TYR A 107 -2.77 4.49 1.54
CA TYR A 107 -2.65 5.24 0.28
C TYR A 107 -2.51 6.72 0.60
N GLU A 108 -1.51 7.37 0.03
CA GLU A 108 -1.47 8.83 -0.07
C GLU A 108 -1.72 9.21 -1.53
N PHE A 109 -2.65 10.11 -1.76
CA PHE A 109 -3.06 10.50 -3.11
C PHE A 109 -3.54 11.95 -3.17
N THR A 110 -3.57 12.50 -4.39
CA THR A 110 -4.11 13.84 -4.65
C THR A 110 -5.44 13.77 -5.38
N ILE A 111 -6.36 14.67 -5.02
CA ILE A 111 -7.57 14.99 -5.77
C ILE A 111 -7.58 16.52 -5.94
N GLY A 112 -7.46 16.99 -7.19
CA GLY A 112 -7.20 18.41 -7.44
C GLY A 112 -5.94 18.86 -6.73
N ASP A 113 -6.00 19.96 -5.99
CA ASP A 113 -4.87 20.55 -5.27
C ASP A 113 -4.69 20.00 -3.84
N LYS A 114 -5.57 19.10 -3.41
CA LYS A 114 -5.56 18.55 -2.05
C LYS A 114 -4.90 17.18 -1.98
N CYS A 115 -4.17 16.95 -0.90
CA CYS A 115 -3.56 15.66 -0.58
C CYS A 115 -4.36 14.96 0.51
N TYR A 116 -4.55 13.65 0.32
CA TYR A 116 -5.28 12.79 1.24
C TYR A 116 -4.42 11.59 1.62
N ALA A 117 -4.57 11.13 2.86
CA ALA A 117 -4.07 9.84 3.30
C ALA A 117 -5.27 8.99 3.74
N TYR A 118 -5.32 7.76 3.26
CA TYR A 118 -6.35 6.79 3.60
C TYR A 118 -5.70 5.45 3.92
N GLY A 119 -5.92 4.96 5.12
CA GLY A 119 -5.37 3.70 5.56
C GLY A 119 -6.36 2.86 6.36
N PHE A 120 -6.17 1.55 6.32
CA PHE A 120 -6.97 0.59 7.07
C PHE A 120 -6.20 -0.70 7.32
N THR A 121 -6.65 -1.43 8.31
CA THR A 121 -6.17 -2.78 8.62
C THR A 121 -7.30 -3.79 8.45
N VAL A 122 -6.95 -4.98 7.97
CA VAL A 122 -7.87 -6.09 7.74
C VAL A 122 -7.30 -7.35 8.33
N ASN A 123 -8.13 -8.10 9.05
CA ASN A 123 -7.82 -9.48 9.42
C ASN A 123 -8.26 -10.39 8.28
N LEU A 124 -7.30 -10.99 7.59
CA LEU A 124 -7.56 -11.91 6.48
C LEU A 124 -7.87 -13.34 6.95
N LYS A 125 -7.89 -13.59 8.26
CA LYS A 125 -8.51 -14.79 8.86
C LYS A 125 -10.02 -14.56 9.07
N PRO A 126 -10.83 -15.61 9.14
CA PRO A 126 -12.30 -15.51 9.14
C PRO A 126 -12.95 -14.94 10.41
N VAL A 127 -12.24 -14.19 11.25
CA VAL A 127 -12.80 -13.51 12.41
C VAL A 127 -12.61 -12.01 12.23
N SER A 128 -13.73 -11.35 12.02
CA SER A 128 -13.99 -9.93 11.83
C SER A 128 -13.21 -8.96 12.70
N TYR A 129 -12.72 -7.88 12.13
CA TYR A 129 -12.92 -6.48 12.55
C TYR A 129 -12.12 -5.59 11.60
N THR A 130 -12.81 -4.68 10.93
CA THR A 130 -12.19 -3.66 10.06
C THR A 130 -12.12 -2.38 10.88
N HIS A 131 -10.93 -1.87 11.15
CA HIS A 131 -10.73 -0.51 11.65
C HIS A 131 -10.35 0.39 10.48
N LEU A 132 -11.24 1.32 10.14
CA LEU A 132 -11.00 2.36 9.15
C LEU A 132 -10.48 3.61 9.88
N ARG A 133 -9.35 4.14 9.42
CA ARG A 133 -8.86 5.47 9.81
C ARG A 133 -8.65 6.29 8.55
N ALA A 134 -9.40 7.36 8.41
CA ALA A 134 -9.19 8.37 7.38
C ALA A 134 -8.57 9.62 8.05
N HIS A 135 -7.49 10.13 7.49
CA HIS A 135 -6.90 11.40 7.89
C HIS A 135 -6.83 12.32 6.67
N GLU A 136 -7.41 13.48 6.80
CA GLU A 136 -7.22 14.60 5.89
C GLU A 136 -5.96 15.34 6.34
N THR A 137 -5.01 15.49 5.44
CA THR A 137 -3.76 16.23 5.70
C THR A 137 -3.65 17.49 4.87
#